data_45713b556a31bd4c37ad6962ffffc7be
#
_entry.id   45713b556a31bd4c37ad6962ffffc7be
#
_cell.length_a   1.000
_cell.length_b   1.000
_cell.length_c   1.000
_cell.angle_alpha   90.00
_cell.angle_beta   90.00
_cell.angle_gamma   90.00
#
_symmetry.space_group_name_H-M   'P 1'
#
loop_
_entity.id
_entity.type
_entity.pdbx_description
1 polymer ?
#
loop_
_entity_poly.entity_id
_entity_poly.type
_entity_poly.pdbx_seq_one_letter_code
_entity_poly.pdbx_strand_id
1 'polypeptide(L)'
;MARRFPLAGLLRLRHAEQDRAAAALAAANDRVRDAADARIAARRNLADREETSAVTDAATLSALAAARASTRGMLEELDAVARSRRTEADEAQTTFNTARRAALGLEKLEAHHDREQAAEDLRTEQNALDEIAARRRTEGGAR
;
A
#
# COMPACT_ATOMS: atom_id res chain seq x y z
N MET A 1 -36.17 5.92 -7.34
CA MET A 1 -34.93 5.49 -8.05
C MET A 1 -33.72 6.07 -7.33
N ALA A 2 -32.87 5.22 -6.82
CA ALA A 2 -31.62 5.66 -6.17
C ALA A 2 -30.76 6.44 -7.17
N ARG A 3 -30.44 7.67 -6.85
CA ARG A 3 -29.55 8.50 -7.69
C ARG A 3 -28.13 7.97 -7.55
N ARG A 4 -27.52 7.62 -8.67
CA ARG A 4 -26.14 7.13 -8.72
C ARG A 4 -25.19 8.15 -8.11
N PHE A 5 -24.25 7.70 -7.27
CA PHE A 5 -23.23 8.59 -6.72
C PHE A 5 -22.47 9.32 -7.82
N PRO A 6 -22.46 10.67 -7.85
CA PRO A 6 -21.92 11.43 -8.97
C PRO A 6 -20.42 11.27 -9.15
N LEU A 7 -19.68 10.93 -8.07
CA LEU A 7 -18.24 10.74 -8.08
C LEU A 7 -17.79 9.26 -8.18
N ALA A 8 -18.70 8.33 -8.51
CA ALA A 8 -18.40 6.90 -8.64
C ALA A 8 -17.25 6.61 -9.64
N GLY A 9 -17.14 7.39 -10.72
CA GLY A 9 -16.03 7.28 -11.67
C GLY A 9 -14.69 7.67 -11.05
N LEU A 10 -14.68 8.74 -10.26
CA LEU A 10 -13.50 9.20 -9.54
C LEU A 10 -13.10 8.20 -8.44
N LEU A 11 -14.05 7.62 -7.72
CA LEU A 11 -13.80 6.60 -6.72
C LEU A 11 -13.12 5.37 -7.34
N ARG A 12 -13.60 4.89 -8.49
CA ARG A 12 -12.94 3.79 -9.23
C ARG A 12 -11.51 4.13 -9.63
N LEU A 13 -11.26 5.37 -10.07
CA LEU A 13 -9.91 5.83 -10.39
C LEU A 13 -9.01 5.82 -9.14
N ARG A 14 -9.49 6.31 -8.00
CA ARG A 14 -8.73 6.32 -6.75
C ARG A 14 -8.45 4.92 -6.21
N HIS A 15 -9.37 3.97 -6.36
CA HIS A 15 -9.10 2.57 -6.05
C HIS A 15 -8.00 1.99 -6.97
N ALA A 16 -8.05 2.26 -8.28
CA ALA A 16 -7.00 1.81 -9.19
C ALA A 16 -5.63 2.43 -8.87
N GLU A 17 -5.57 3.70 -8.47
CA GLU A 17 -4.34 4.34 -8.00
C GLU A 17 -3.81 3.70 -6.71
N GLN A 18 -4.69 3.40 -5.76
CA GLN A 18 -4.35 2.69 -4.52
C GLN A 18 -3.79 1.30 -4.81
N ASP A 19 -4.42 0.53 -5.70
CA ASP A 19 -3.97 -0.82 -6.08
C ASP A 19 -2.59 -0.79 -6.74
N ARG A 20 -2.33 0.20 -7.61
CA ARG A 20 -1.01 0.40 -8.23
C ARG A 20 0.04 0.75 -7.18
N ALA A 21 -0.30 1.64 -6.25
CA ALA A 21 0.61 2.03 -5.17
C ALA A 21 0.89 0.85 -4.21
N ALA A 22 -0.11 0.00 -3.94
CA ALA A 22 0.05 -1.22 -3.14
C ALA A 22 1.00 -2.22 -3.83
N ALA A 23 0.84 -2.42 -5.13
CA ALA A 23 1.74 -3.29 -5.90
C ALA A 23 3.17 -2.75 -5.94
N ALA A 24 3.36 -1.44 -6.10
CA ALA A 24 4.66 -0.79 -6.07
C ALA A 24 5.34 -0.93 -4.69
N LEU A 25 4.59 -0.77 -3.61
CA LEU A 25 5.07 -0.98 -2.24
C LEU A 25 5.48 -2.43 -2.00
N ALA A 26 4.68 -3.40 -2.43
CA ALA A 26 5.02 -4.81 -2.32
C ALA A 26 6.34 -5.12 -3.04
N ALA A 27 6.50 -4.65 -4.29
CA ALA A 27 7.73 -4.82 -5.06
C ALA A 27 8.95 -4.12 -4.40
N ALA A 28 8.76 -2.95 -3.80
CA ALA A 28 9.83 -2.26 -3.07
C ALA A 28 10.25 -3.04 -1.82
N ASN A 29 9.31 -3.59 -1.06
CA ASN A 29 9.59 -4.43 0.10
C ASN A 29 10.30 -5.74 -0.28
N ASP A 30 9.96 -6.35 -1.43
CA ASP A 30 10.68 -7.52 -1.95
C ASP A 30 12.14 -7.17 -2.23
N ARG A 31 12.43 -6.02 -2.87
CA ARG A 31 13.80 -5.55 -3.12
C ARG A 31 14.58 -5.29 -1.83
N VAL A 32 13.93 -4.81 -0.77
CA VAL A 32 14.56 -4.68 0.56
C VAL A 32 14.98 -6.04 1.11
N ARG A 33 14.10 -7.05 1.01
CA ARG A 33 14.41 -8.42 1.43
C ARG A 33 15.56 -9.01 0.63
N ASP A 34 15.52 -8.90 -0.68
CA ASP A 34 16.58 -9.40 -1.57
C ASP A 34 17.94 -8.77 -1.24
N ALA A 35 17.97 -7.45 -0.99
CA ALA A 35 19.19 -6.76 -0.59
C ALA A 35 19.72 -7.21 0.79
N ALA A 36 18.83 -7.49 1.73
CA ALA A 36 19.20 -8.03 3.04
C ALA A 36 19.80 -9.45 2.93
N ASP A 37 19.17 -10.30 2.13
CA ASP A 37 19.62 -11.68 1.87
C ASP A 37 20.99 -11.70 1.17
N ALA A 38 21.20 -10.83 0.18
CA ALA A 38 22.48 -10.68 -0.49
C ALA A 38 23.62 -10.29 0.48
N ARG A 39 23.32 -9.39 1.44
CA ARG A 39 24.30 -9.01 2.49
C ARG A 39 24.62 -10.17 3.42
N ILE A 40 23.62 -10.94 3.82
CA ILE A 40 23.82 -12.13 4.68
C ILE A 40 24.67 -13.15 3.95
N ALA A 41 24.37 -13.46 2.68
CA ALA A 41 25.13 -14.39 1.86
C ALA A 41 26.59 -13.95 1.69
N ALA A 42 26.83 -12.66 1.42
CA ALA A 42 28.18 -12.12 1.28
C ALA A 42 28.98 -12.21 2.57
N ARG A 43 28.38 -11.95 3.72
CA ARG A 43 29.04 -12.10 5.05
C ARG A 43 29.37 -13.55 5.38
N ARG A 44 28.47 -14.49 5.07
CA ARG A 44 28.76 -15.93 5.25
C ARG A 44 29.92 -16.37 4.38
N ASN A 45 29.91 -16.01 3.10
CA ASN A 45 31.00 -16.33 2.18
C ASN A 45 32.36 -15.75 2.63
N LEU A 46 32.36 -14.59 3.28
CA LEU A 46 33.57 -14.02 3.85
C LEU A 46 34.07 -14.85 5.03
N ALA A 47 33.18 -15.20 5.98
CA ALA A 47 33.50 -16.01 7.14
C ALA A 47 34.07 -17.39 6.75
N ASP A 48 33.42 -18.08 5.82
CA ASP A 48 33.85 -19.39 5.32
C ASP A 48 35.25 -19.33 4.68
N ARG A 49 35.60 -18.25 3.99
CA ARG A 49 36.95 -18.05 3.41
C ARG A 49 38.00 -17.77 4.45
N GLU A 50 37.66 -17.09 5.53
CA GLU A 50 38.63 -16.83 6.63
C GLU A 50 38.99 -18.10 7.38
N GLU A 51 38.04 -19.04 7.56
CA GLU A 51 38.28 -20.33 8.20
C GLU A 51 39.15 -21.27 7.35
N THR A 52 39.07 -21.18 6.02
CA THR A 52 39.79 -22.12 5.11
C THR A 52 41.16 -21.64 4.63
N SER A 53 41.55 -20.41 4.97
CA SER A 53 42.81 -19.82 4.44
C SER A 53 44.02 -20.16 5.32
N ALA A 54 44.80 -21.15 4.90
CA ALA A 54 46.14 -21.39 5.47
C ALA A 54 47.18 -20.46 4.79
N VAL A 55 47.86 -19.64 5.59
CA VAL A 55 48.91 -18.76 5.11
C VAL A 55 50.27 -19.52 5.20
N THR A 56 50.90 -19.78 4.02
CA THR A 56 52.16 -20.52 3.93
C THR A 56 53.37 -19.66 3.56
N ASP A 57 53.16 -18.50 2.88
CA ASP A 57 54.21 -17.59 2.45
C ASP A 57 53.71 -16.14 2.30
N ALA A 58 54.63 -15.18 2.00
CA ALA A 58 54.36 -13.77 1.86
C ALA A 58 53.43 -13.47 0.63
N ALA A 59 53.51 -14.25 -0.43
CA ALA A 59 52.65 -14.10 -1.62
C ALA A 59 51.19 -14.46 -1.29
N THR A 60 51.00 -15.56 -0.56
CA THR A 60 49.68 -16.00 -0.09
C THR A 60 49.06 -14.95 0.88
N LEU A 61 49.90 -14.38 1.78
CA LEU A 61 49.44 -13.30 2.67
C LEU A 61 48.99 -12.06 1.89
N SER A 62 49.76 -11.64 0.87
CA SER A 62 49.41 -10.51 0.01
C SER A 62 48.12 -10.75 -0.77
N ALA A 63 47.96 -11.94 -1.36
CA ALA A 63 46.73 -12.32 -2.05
C ALA A 63 45.50 -12.34 -1.12
N LEU A 64 45.68 -12.86 0.11
CA LEU A 64 44.61 -12.87 1.10
C LEU A 64 44.21 -11.45 1.54
N ALA A 65 45.18 -10.55 1.73
CA ALA A 65 44.90 -9.16 2.05
C ALA A 65 44.13 -8.44 0.93
N ALA A 66 44.51 -8.66 -0.33
CA ALA A 66 43.81 -8.12 -1.49
C ALA A 66 42.36 -8.67 -1.60
N ALA A 67 42.17 -9.98 -1.41
CA ALA A 67 40.85 -10.60 -1.40
C ALA A 67 39.95 -10.04 -0.28
N ARG A 68 40.49 -9.83 0.90
CA ARG A 68 39.77 -9.21 2.03
C ARG A 68 39.37 -7.76 1.74
N ALA A 69 40.24 -6.98 1.14
CA ALA A 69 39.96 -5.60 0.76
C ALA A 69 38.83 -5.54 -0.29
N SER A 70 38.90 -6.41 -1.29
CA SER A 70 37.83 -6.54 -2.31
C SER A 70 36.49 -6.93 -1.69
N THR A 71 36.48 -7.89 -0.75
CA THR A 71 35.25 -8.32 -0.09
C THR A 71 34.66 -7.23 0.79
N ARG A 72 35.48 -6.43 1.48
CA ARG A 72 35.02 -5.25 2.24
C ARG A 72 34.35 -4.24 1.32
N GLY A 73 34.98 -3.91 0.18
CA GLY A 73 34.38 -3.02 -0.82
C GLY A 73 33.02 -3.51 -1.31
N MET A 74 32.90 -4.80 -1.60
CA MET A 74 31.62 -5.41 -1.97
C MET A 74 30.56 -5.32 -0.87
N LEU A 75 30.94 -5.53 0.39
CA LEU A 75 30.01 -5.36 1.53
C LEU A 75 29.54 -3.91 1.70
N GLU A 76 30.42 -2.94 1.49
CA GLU A 76 30.07 -1.52 1.52
C GLU A 76 29.09 -1.15 0.41
N GLU A 77 29.29 -1.69 -0.80
CA GLU A 77 28.36 -1.53 -1.92
C GLU A 77 26.97 -2.15 -1.62
N LEU A 78 26.95 -3.37 -1.07
CA LEU A 78 25.70 -4.03 -0.66
C LEU A 78 24.99 -3.27 0.45
N ASP A 79 25.73 -2.66 1.38
CA ASP A 79 25.15 -1.79 2.41
C ASP A 79 24.56 -0.53 1.81
N ALA A 80 25.20 0.07 0.81
CA ALA A 80 24.66 1.23 0.08
C ALA A 80 23.37 0.86 -0.70
N VAL A 81 23.37 -0.28 -1.37
CA VAL A 81 22.17 -0.79 -2.06
C VAL A 81 21.03 -1.03 -1.06
N ALA A 82 21.31 -1.65 0.08
CA ALA A 82 20.28 -1.91 1.09
C ALA A 82 19.66 -0.61 1.64
N ARG A 83 20.48 0.44 1.86
CA ARG A 83 19.97 1.76 2.25
C ARG A 83 19.08 2.38 1.16
N SER A 84 19.52 2.32 -0.10
CA SER A 84 18.74 2.83 -1.24
C SER A 84 17.38 2.11 -1.35
N ARG A 85 17.35 0.78 -1.26
CA ARG A 85 16.10 0.00 -1.32
C ARG A 85 15.16 0.34 -0.17
N ARG A 86 15.69 0.62 1.02
CA ARG A 86 14.87 1.06 2.16
C ARG A 86 14.24 2.42 1.89
N THR A 87 15.01 3.39 1.38
CA THR A 87 14.47 4.71 0.99
C THR A 87 13.37 4.57 -0.07
N GLU A 88 13.56 3.75 -1.11
CA GLU A 88 12.55 3.48 -2.13
C GLU A 88 11.26 2.88 -1.52
N ALA A 89 11.39 1.98 -0.54
CA ALA A 89 10.25 1.39 0.15
C ALA A 89 9.50 2.42 1.02
N ASP A 90 10.22 3.31 1.71
CA ASP A 90 9.63 4.40 2.50
C ASP A 90 8.85 5.39 1.61
N GLU A 91 9.40 5.73 0.43
CA GLU A 91 8.72 6.55 -0.57
C GLU A 91 7.46 5.87 -1.12
N ALA A 92 7.55 4.58 -1.45
CA ALA A 92 6.40 3.79 -1.90
C ALA A 92 5.33 3.67 -0.82
N GLN A 93 5.71 3.55 0.46
CA GLN A 93 4.79 3.58 1.60
C GLN A 93 4.05 4.91 1.70
N THR A 94 4.77 6.02 1.53
CA THR A 94 4.18 7.37 1.56
C THR A 94 3.17 7.54 0.42
N THR A 95 3.52 7.09 -0.79
CA THR A 95 2.65 7.13 -1.97
C THR A 95 1.39 6.29 -1.75
N PHE A 96 1.54 5.07 -1.23
CA PHE A 96 0.39 4.22 -0.89
C PHE A 96 -0.53 4.86 0.15
N ASN A 97 0.02 5.43 1.21
CA ASN A 97 -0.77 6.10 2.24
C ASN A 97 -1.56 7.28 1.69
N THR A 98 -0.97 8.04 0.77
CA THR A 98 -1.64 9.17 0.10
C THR A 98 -2.79 8.68 -0.79
N ALA A 99 -2.55 7.66 -1.61
CA ALA A 99 -3.58 7.07 -2.48
C ALA A 99 -4.74 6.49 -1.65
N ARG A 100 -4.42 5.78 -0.56
CA ARG A 100 -5.42 5.22 0.36
C ARG A 100 -6.29 6.30 1.01
N ARG A 101 -5.68 7.39 1.49
CA ARG A 101 -6.45 8.52 2.07
C ARG A 101 -7.41 9.13 1.06
N ALA A 102 -6.98 9.29 -0.19
CA ALA A 102 -7.83 9.82 -1.25
C ALA A 102 -9.02 8.90 -1.56
N ALA A 103 -8.80 7.58 -1.63
CA ALA A 103 -9.87 6.60 -1.81
C ALA A 103 -10.85 6.61 -0.63
N LEU A 104 -10.35 6.54 0.62
CA LEU A 104 -11.18 6.58 1.83
C LEU A 104 -12.03 7.85 1.95
N GLY A 105 -11.50 9.00 1.49
CA GLY A 105 -12.27 10.25 1.46
C GLY A 105 -13.50 10.13 0.57
N LEU A 106 -13.36 9.55 -0.62
CA LEU A 106 -14.48 9.34 -1.56
C LEU A 106 -15.45 8.24 -1.10
N GLU A 107 -14.97 7.16 -0.49
CA GLU A 107 -15.81 6.12 0.11
C GLU A 107 -16.72 6.70 1.21
N LYS A 108 -16.19 7.60 2.04
CA LYS A 108 -17.01 8.29 3.06
C LYS A 108 -18.07 9.19 2.43
N LEU A 109 -17.75 9.88 1.32
CA LEU A 109 -18.71 10.69 0.59
C LEU A 109 -19.80 9.83 -0.06
N GLU A 110 -19.44 8.68 -0.64
CA GLU A 110 -20.40 7.72 -1.17
C GLU A 110 -21.35 7.21 -0.07
N ALA A 111 -20.80 6.76 1.04
CA ALA A 111 -21.59 6.29 2.18
C ALA A 111 -22.50 7.40 2.78
N HIS A 112 -22.11 8.65 2.72
CA HIS A 112 -22.94 9.79 3.13
C HIS A 112 -24.09 9.99 2.13
N HIS A 113 -23.77 10.02 0.83
CA HIS A 113 -24.77 10.13 -0.24
C HIS A 113 -25.84 9.02 -0.14
N ASP A 114 -25.42 7.78 0.07
CA ASP A 114 -26.36 6.64 0.16
C ASP A 114 -27.29 6.78 1.37
N ARG A 115 -26.77 7.27 2.51
CA ARG A 115 -27.60 7.54 3.69
C ARG A 115 -28.60 8.66 3.45
N GLU A 116 -28.21 9.73 2.77
CA GLU A 116 -29.10 10.83 2.43
C GLU A 116 -30.19 10.36 1.46
N GLN A 117 -29.85 9.54 0.46
CA GLN A 117 -30.85 8.98 -0.46
C GLN A 117 -31.84 8.07 0.28
N ALA A 118 -31.37 7.20 1.15
CA ALA A 118 -32.24 6.34 1.96
C ALA A 118 -33.17 7.15 2.87
N ALA A 119 -32.69 8.23 3.46
CA ALA A 119 -33.50 9.12 4.31
C ALA A 119 -34.57 9.86 3.47
N GLU A 120 -34.25 10.29 2.27
CA GLU A 120 -35.19 10.95 1.36
C GLU A 120 -36.26 10.00 0.84
N ASP A 121 -35.87 8.76 0.48
CA ASP A 121 -36.80 7.72 0.07
C ASP A 121 -37.81 7.42 1.18
N LEU A 122 -37.35 7.27 2.45
CA LEU A 122 -38.23 7.08 3.60
C LEU A 122 -39.20 8.25 3.84
N ARG A 123 -38.72 9.50 3.68
CA ARG A 123 -39.58 10.69 3.80
C ARG A 123 -40.65 10.69 2.71
N THR A 124 -40.28 10.33 1.49
CA THR A 124 -41.21 10.27 0.36
C THR A 124 -42.29 9.22 0.59
N GLU A 125 -41.90 8.03 1.07
CA GLU A 125 -42.84 6.96 1.41
C GLU A 125 -43.78 7.39 2.55
N GLN A 126 -43.25 8.03 3.58
CA GLN A 126 -44.05 8.52 4.73
C GLN A 126 -45.06 9.57 4.30
N ASN A 127 -44.66 10.54 3.47
CA ASN A 127 -45.53 11.55 2.94
C ASN A 127 -46.65 10.93 2.07
N ALA A 128 -46.36 9.91 1.24
CA ALA A 128 -47.36 9.20 0.46
C ALA A 128 -48.36 8.44 1.33
N LEU A 129 -47.91 7.81 2.41
CA LEU A 129 -48.76 7.14 3.40
C LEU A 129 -49.67 8.13 4.14
N ASP A 130 -49.11 9.26 4.56
CA ASP A 130 -49.88 10.33 5.23
C ASP A 130 -50.93 10.93 4.33
N GLU A 131 -50.65 11.11 3.02
CA GLU A 131 -51.61 11.58 2.06
C GLU A 131 -52.79 10.60 1.88
N ILE A 132 -52.48 9.29 1.76
CA ILE A 132 -53.50 8.23 1.69
C ILE A 132 -54.37 8.20 2.94
N ALA A 133 -53.75 8.34 4.12
CA ALA A 133 -54.45 8.37 5.41
C ALA A 133 -55.39 9.62 5.51
N ALA A 134 -54.92 10.76 5.01
CA ALA A 134 -55.72 12.00 5.00
C ALA A 134 -56.91 11.87 4.05
N ARG A 135 -56.77 11.31 2.84
CA ARG A 135 -57.88 11.07 1.90
C ARG A 135 -58.95 10.15 2.50
N ARG A 136 -58.55 9.04 3.12
CA ARG A 136 -59.50 8.13 3.79
C ARG A 136 -60.31 8.78 4.93
N ARG A 137 -59.72 9.72 5.68
CA ARG A 137 -60.45 10.48 6.72
C ARG A 137 -61.48 11.43 6.13
N THR A 138 -61.18 12.07 5.00
CA THR A 138 -62.14 12.98 4.32
C THR A 138 -63.28 12.22 3.68
N GLU A 139 -63.06 11.05 3.12
CA GLU A 139 -64.08 10.18 2.51
C GLU A 139 -64.97 9.49 3.60
N GLY A 140 -64.39 9.14 4.76
CA GLY A 140 -65.14 8.52 5.87
C GLY A 140 -65.97 9.49 6.71
N GLY A 141 -65.70 10.80 6.63
CA GLY A 141 -66.43 11.85 7.37
C GLY A 141 -67.67 12.43 6.65
N ALA A 142 -67.94 11.96 5.41
CA ALA A 142 -69.05 12.43 4.59
C ALA A 142 -70.30 11.48 4.61
N ARG A 143 -70.50 10.73 5.71
CA ARG A 143 -71.71 9.91 5.92
C ARG A 143 -72.45 10.39 7.15
#